data_783dfc1974e1682f8cd84b02151ddd6d
#
_entry.id   783dfc1974e1682f8cd84b02151ddd6d
#
_cell.length_a   1.000
_cell.length_b   1.000
_cell.length_c   1.000
_cell.angle_alpha   90.00
_cell.angle_beta   90.00
_cell.angle_gamma   90.00
#
_symmetry.space_group_name_H-M   'P 1'
#
loop_
_entity.id
_entity.type
_entity.pdbx_description
1 polymer ?
#
loop_
_entity_poly.entity_id
_entity_poly.type
_entity_poly.pdbx_seq_one_letter_code
_entity_poly.pdbx_strand_id
1 'polypeptide(L)'
;MTRTHIRLSKKAIHAGTAKQASPAEVNTARTAALSLLHHSVQHRHKQLALIRLLNAVQLSADIDAVSWDHCLTVAKASASLRELQLLYAMRGQCASRQAL
;
A
#
# COMPACT_ATOMS: atom_id res chain seq x y z
N MET A 1 -8.25 -6.10 13.35
CA MET A 1 -9.26 -5.70 12.35
C MET A 1 -10.35 -6.77 12.25
N THR A 2 -11.59 -6.34 12.19
CA THR A 2 -12.72 -7.23 11.95
C THR A 2 -12.98 -7.37 10.45
N ARG A 3 -13.76 -8.38 10.05
CA ARG A 3 -14.18 -8.53 8.64
C ARG A 3 -14.93 -7.28 8.15
N THR A 4 -15.79 -6.71 8.99
CA THR A 4 -16.54 -5.50 8.67
C THR A 4 -15.59 -4.33 8.40
N HIS A 5 -14.59 -4.15 9.26
CA HIS A 5 -13.60 -3.09 9.10
C HIS A 5 -12.81 -3.25 7.80
N ILE A 6 -12.35 -4.46 7.48
CA ILE A 6 -11.64 -4.75 6.24
C ILE A 6 -12.52 -4.47 5.03
N ARG A 7 -13.78 -4.87 5.07
CA ARG A 7 -14.74 -4.62 3.98
C ARG A 7 -14.96 -3.12 3.75
N LEU A 8 -15.11 -2.35 4.82
CA LEU A 8 -15.27 -0.89 4.74
C LEU A 8 -14.01 -0.23 4.20
N SER A 9 -12.83 -0.70 4.61
CA SER A 9 -11.56 -0.19 4.10
C SER A 9 -11.40 -0.45 2.60
N LYS A 10 -11.76 -1.64 2.13
CA LYS A 10 -11.73 -1.97 0.70
C LYS A 10 -12.70 -1.10 -0.10
N LYS A 11 -13.88 -0.85 0.45
CA LYS A 11 -14.89 0.01 -0.17
C LYS A 11 -14.39 1.45 -0.26
N ALA A 12 -13.75 1.95 0.79
CA ALA A 12 -13.16 3.29 0.81
C ALA A 12 -12.03 3.43 -0.23
N ILE A 13 -11.18 2.41 -0.36
CA ILE A 13 -10.12 2.39 -1.38
C ILE A 13 -10.73 2.44 -2.78
N HIS A 14 -11.76 1.65 -3.04
CA HIS A 14 -12.43 1.64 -4.33
C HIS A 14 -13.03 3.01 -4.66
N ALA A 15 -13.69 3.65 -3.69
CA ALA A 15 -14.22 5.00 -3.88
C ALA A 15 -13.12 6.02 -4.16
N GLY A 16 -11.98 5.93 -3.45
CA GLY A 16 -10.85 6.85 -3.62
C GLY A 16 -10.09 6.66 -4.93
N THR A 17 -10.19 5.49 -5.55
CA THR A 17 -9.56 5.22 -6.86
C THR A 17 -10.50 5.46 -8.03
N ALA A 18 -11.75 5.82 -7.78
CA ALA A 18 -12.70 6.16 -8.83
C ALA A 18 -12.25 7.42 -9.59
N LYS A 19 -12.57 7.46 -10.87
CA LYS A 19 -12.11 8.51 -11.78
C LYS A 19 -12.51 9.94 -11.37
N GLN A 20 -13.59 10.07 -10.60
CA GLN A 20 -14.13 11.36 -10.14
C GLN A 20 -14.17 11.45 -8.61
N ALA A 21 -13.24 10.77 -7.94
CA ALA A 21 -13.17 10.80 -6.49
C ALA A 21 -12.86 12.21 -5.97
N SER A 22 -13.57 12.63 -4.93
CA SER A 22 -13.31 13.90 -4.25
C SER A 22 -12.00 13.82 -3.45
N PRO A 23 -11.37 14.96 -3.10
CA PRO A 23 -10.19 14.96 -2.23
C PRO A 23 -10.44 14.26 -0.89
N ALA A 24 -11.64 14.40 -0.32
CA ALA A 24 -12.01 13.74 0.92
C ALA A 24 -12.05 12.21 0.74
N GLU A 25 -12.60 11.73 -0.37
CA GLU A 25 -12.62 10.30 -0.69
C GLU A 25 -11.22 9.73 -0.90
N VAL A 26 -10.35 10.48 -1.57
CA VAL A 26 -8.94 10.09 -1.76
C VAL A 26 -8.21 9.99 -0.43
N ASN A 27 -8.39 10.97 0.47
CA ASN A 27 -7.78 10.94 1.79
C ASN A 27 -8.27 9.76 2.64
N THR A 28 -9.56 9.48 2.61
CA THR A 28 -10.14 8.33 3.29
C THR A 28 -9.57 7.02 2.74
N ALA A 29 -9.41 6.93 1.42
CA ALA A 29 -8.82 5.77 0.76
C ALA A 29 -7.35 5.58 1.15
N ARG A 30 -6.56 6.65 1.25
CA ARG A 30 -5.16 6.59 1.70
C ARG A 30 -5.05 6.03 3.11
N THR A 31 -5.87 6.53 4.03
CA THR A 31 -5.91 6.05 5.41
C THR A 31 -6.30 4.57 5.46
N ALA A 32 -7.32 4.18 4.71
CA ALA A 32 -7.77 2.79 4.63
C ALA A 32 -6.67 1.88 4.06
N ALA A 33 -5.99 2.31 3.00
CA ALA A 33 -4.91 1.55 2.38
C ALA A 33 -3.74 1.33 3.34
N LEU A 34 -3.34 2.36 4.08
CA LEU A 34 -2.28 2.25 5.09
C LEU A 34 -2.70 1.31 6.24
N SER A 35 -3.94 1.39 6.70
CA SER A 35 -4.45 0.49 7.75
C SER A 35 -4.40 -0.97 7.31
N LEU A 36 -4.83 -1.27 6.09
CA LEU A 36 -4.78 -2.63 5.55
C LEU A 36 -3.34 -3.12 5.35
N LEU A 37 -2.45 -2.25 4.89
CA LEU A 37 -1.04 -2.57 4.73
C LEU A 37 -0.41 -2.91 6.09
N HIS A 38 -0.58 -2.07 7.09
CA HIS A 38 -0.05 -2.28 8.43
C HIS A 38 -0.60 -3.58 9.04
N HIS A 39 -1.88 -3.85 8.87
CA HIS A 39 -2.49 -5.10 9.32
C HIS A 39 -1.81 -6.32 8.68
N SER A 40 -1.61 -6.30 7.37
CA SER A 40 -0.96 -7.39 6.64
C SER A 40 0.50 -7.58 7.08
N VAL A 41 1.23 -6.50 7.32
CA VAL A 41 2.61 -6.54 7.82
C VAL A 41 2.66 -7.15 9.22
N GLN A 42 1.79 -6.71 10.13
CA GLN A 42 1.72 -7.21 11.50
C GLN A 42 1.38 -8.69 11.58
N HIS A 43 0.52 -9.17 10.70
CA HIS A 43 0.10 -10.57 10.65
C HIS A 43 0.94 -11.41 9.67
N ARG A 44 1.99 -10.83 9.11
CA ARG A 44 2.95 -11.49 8.22
C ARG A 44 2.27 -12.14 7.00
N HIS A 45 1.26 -11.49 6.45
CA HIS A 45 0.60 -11.89 5.22
C HIS A 45 1.46 -11.49 4.03
N LYS A 46 2.27 -12.43 3.51
CA LYS A 46 3.31 -12.13 2.52
C LYS A 46 2.75 -11.51 1.23
N GLN A 47 1.95 -12.27 0.47
CA GLN A 47 1.44 -11.79 -0.82
C GLN A 47 0.43 -10.66 -0.66
N LEU A 48 -0.42 -10.75 0.38
CA LEU A 48 -1.42 -9.72 0.63
C LEU A 48 -0.77 -8.38 0.97
N ALA A 49 0.35 -8.40 1.71
CA ALA A 49 1.10 -7.20 2.01
C ALA A 49 1.60 -6.51 0.73
N LEU A 50 2.06 -7.27 -0.25
CA LEU A 50 2.50 -6.71 -1.54
C LEU A 50 1.34 -6.06 -2.29
N ILE A 51 0.16 -6.68 -2.31
CA ILE A 51 -1.04 -6.12 -2.95
C ILE A 51 -1.45 -4.83 -2.24
N ARG A 52 -1.44 -4.81 -0.89
CA ARG A 52 -1.78 -3.63 -0.11
C ARG A 52 -0.77 -2.49 -0.30
N LEU A 53 0.52 -2.85 -0.44
CA LEU A 53 1.55 -1.87 -0.77
C LEU A 53 1.27 -1.19 -2.11
N LEU A 54 0.95 -1.96 -3.14
CA LEU A 54 0.62 -1.41 -4.46
C LEU A 54 -0.58 -0.48 -4.41
N ASN A 55 -1.62 -0.83 -3.67
CA ASN A 55 -2.80 0.02 -3.50
C ASN A 55 -2.42 1.35 -2.83
N ALA A 56 -1.58 1.31 -1.79
CA ALA A 56 -1.12 2.50 -1.09
C ALA A 56 -0.27 3.40 -2.00
N VAL A 57 0.60 2.81 -2.82
CA VAL A 57 1.42 3.56 -3.79
C VAL A 57 0.55 4.26 -4.83
N GLN A 58 -0.46 3.57 -5.36
CA GLN A 58 -1.38 4.14 -6.34
C GLN A 58 -2.14 5.35 -5.80
N LEU A 59 -2.42 5.35 -4.50
CA LEU A 59 -3.10 6.45 -3.82
C LEU A 59 -2.15 7.53 -3.34
N SER A 60 -0.86 7.40 -3.61
CA SER A 60 0.20 8.31 -3.14
C SER A 60 0.21 8.45 -1.61
N ALA A 61 -0.10 7.37 -0.91
CA ALA A 61 -0.08 7.33 0.55
C ALA A 61 1.35 7.38 1.07
N ASP A 62 1.50 7.87 2.29
CA ASP A 62 2.79 8.01 2.96
C ASP A 62 3.16 6.70 3.65
N ILE A 63 3.94 5.85 2.97
CA ILE A 63 4.29 4.51 3.44
C ILE A 63 5.56 4.57 4.28
N ASP A 64 5.50 4.01 5.50
CA ASP A 64 6.64 3.97 6.41
C ASP A 64 7.73 2.98 5.97
N ALA A 65 8.95 3.21 6.47
CA ALA A 65 10.11 2.39 6.12
C ALA A 65 9.95 0.93 6.53
N VAL A 66 9.31 0.66 7.66
CA VAL A 66 9.08 -0.71 8.16
C VAL A 66 8.22 -1.50 7.19
N SER A 67 7.15 -0.91 6.66
CA SER A 67 6.29 -1.55 5.68
C SER A 67 7.03 -1.81 4.36
N TRP A 68 7.83 -0.85 3.88
CA TRP A 68 8.68 -1.05 2.71
C TRP A 68 9.67 -2.19 2.91
N ASP A 69 10.38 -2.22 4.04
CA ASP A 69 11.38 -3.23 4.34
C ASP A 69 10.76 -4.63 4.39
N HIS A 70 9.59 -4.76 5.02
CA HIS A 70 8.86 -6.03 5.06
C HIS A 70 8.50 -6.51 3.65
N CYS A 71 7.92 -5.64 2.83
CA CYS A 71 7.51 -5.99 1.47
C CYS A 71 8.70 -6.33 0.57
N LEU A 72 9.80 -5.60 0.68
CA LEU A 72 11.02 -5.89 -0.06
C LEU A 72 11.62 -7.24 0.36
N THR A 73 11.61 -7.56 1.65
CA THR A 73 12.07 -8.85 2.16
C THR A 73 11.22 -10.00 1.58
N VAL A 74 9.90 -9.84 1.57
CA VAL A 74 8.98 -10.82 0.99
C VAL A 74 9.26 -10.99 -0.51
N ALA A 75 9.43 -9.89 -1.23
CA ALA A 75 9.70 -9.92 -2.66
C ALA A 75 11.02 -10.61 -2.99
N LYS A 76 12.07 -10.39 -2.20
CA LYS A 76 13.36 -11.08 -2.38
C LYS A 76 13.22 -12.60 -2.25
N ALA A 77 12.33 -13.07 -1.38
CA ALA A 77 12.14 -14.49 -1.13
C ALA A 77 11.22 -15.17 -2.14
N SER A 78 10.26 -14.45 -2.73
CA SER A 78 9.16 -15.06 -3.47
C SER A 78 8.84 -14.43 -4.82
N ALA A 79 9.33 -13.22 -5.11
CA ALA A 79 9.04 -12.51 -6.36
C ALA A 79 10.18 -12.67 -7.37
N SER A 80 9.88 -12.37 -8.63
CA SER A 80 10.89 -12.31 -9.67
C SER A 80 11.81 -11.09 -9.50
N LEU A 81 12.99 -11.14 -10.11
CA LEU A 81 13.92 -10.01 -10.12
C LEU A 81 13.24 -8.74 -10.68
N ARG A 82 12.41 -8.89 -11.69
CA ARG A 82 11.69 -7.79 -12.32
C ARG A 82 10.73 -7.10 -11.33
N GLU A 83 9.99 -7.88 -10.57
CA GLU A 83 9.07 -7.34 -9.55
C GLU A 83 9.83 -6.62 -8.43
N LEU A 84 10.96 -7.19 -8.01
CA LEU A 84 11.81 -6.58 -7.00
C LEU A 84 12.37 -5.23 -7.48
N GLN A 85 12.85 -5.16 -8.72
CA GLN A 85 13.34 -3.92 -9.33
C GLN A 85 12.24 -2.86 -9.40
N LEU A 86 11.01 -3.27 -9.74
CA LEU A 86 9.85 -2.38 -9.77
C LEU A 86 9.57 -1.79 -8.39
N LEU A 87 9.60 -2.61 -7.34
CA LEU A 87 9.38 -2.16 -5.96
C LEU A 87 10.45 -1.14 -5.52
N TYR A 88 11.71 -1.37 -5.83
CA TYR A 88 12.78 -0.42 -5.54
C TYR A 88 12.57 0.91 -6.27
N ALA A 89 12.17 0.86 -7.54
CA ALA A 89 11.88 2.06 -8.31
C ALA A 89 10.70 2.84 -7.72
N MET A 90 9.65 2.16 -7.30
CA MET A 90 8.49 2.77 -6.65
C MET A 90 8.87 3.44 -5.32
N ARG A 91 9.70 2.78 -4.51
CA ARG A 91 10.20 3.35 -3.25
C ARG A 91 10.99 4.64 -3.51
N GLY A 92 11.85 4.63 -4.52
CA GLY A 92 12.62 5.81 -4.92
C GLY A 92 11.72 6.97 -5.34
N GLN A 93 10.68 6.71 -6.11
CA GLN A 93 9.71 7.74 -6.53
C GLN A 93 8.96 8.32 -5.33
N CYS A 94 8.53 7.49 -4.39
CA CYS A 94 7.85 7.95 -3.17
C CYS A 94 8.78 8.82 -2.32
N ALA A 95 10.04 8.43 -2.15
CA ALA A 95 11.02 9.21 -1.42
C ALA A 95 11.27 10.59 -2.06
N SER A 96 11.35 10.63 -3.39
CA SER A 96 11.52 11.89 -4.15
C SER A 96 10.33 12.84 -3.95
N ARG A 97 9.11 12.31 -3.91
CA ARG A 97 7.91 13.12 -3.64
C ARG A 97 7.89 13.67 -2.23
N GLN A 98 8.35 12.90 -1.25
CA GLN A 98 8.40 13.33 0.15
C GLN A 98 9.49 14.37 0.40
N ALA A 99 10.55 14.36 -0.38
CA ALA A 99 11.66 15.31 -0.27
C ALA A 99 11.32 16.71 -0.81
N LEU A 100 10.22 16.83 -1.55
CA LEU A 100 9.74 18.10 -2.07
C LEU A 100 8.74 18.75 -1.11
#